data_a27c126bda24487f3e078430283095ff
#
_entry.id   a27c126bda24487f3e078430283095ff
#
_cell.length_a   1.000
_cell.length_b   1.000
_cell.length_c   1.000
_cell.angle_alpha   90.00
_cell.angle_beta   90.00
_cell.angle_gamma   90.00
#
_symmetry.space_group_name_H-M   'P 1'
#
loop_
_entity.id
_entity.type
_entity.pdbx_description
1 polymer ?
#
loop_
_entity_poly.entity_id
_entity_poly.type
_entity_poly.pdbx_seq_one_letter_code
_entity_poly.pdbx_strand_id
1 'polypeptide(L)'
;FRSMKVEKIKISKIDQIDFDNLNFGSVFTDHMFSCDYIDGEWVNAQISPYKPISISPSARVFHYGQACFEGMKAFKDNKNKTWLFRPNDNYERIIKSSVRLAMPEFPKELFFESLNKLLELDNAWIKPGLGNSLYIRPFIFASEDTINATEANQYKFMIICAPANSYYSGDVRVKIEKSFSRAAKGGVGYAKAAGNYAAQFYPTILARNQGYQQIIWTDSSTHEYIEEAGTMNLFFRIGDKLITAPTSDSILDGITRKSLIKISKDLGIDIEVRPIKVNEILNAANENNLKEIFGSGTAVVVLPISGFGYENEKFELPSIENPWSLFLKKKLNDIQYNIIEDPYGWRVKA
;
A
#
# COMPACT_ATOMS: atom_id res chain seq x y z
N PHE A 1 11.93 22.75 16.91
CA PHE A 1 11.59 22.83 15.48
C PHE A 1 11.31 24.28 15.08
N ARG A 2 11.94 24.76 14.00
CA ARG A 2 11.47 25.98 13.36
C ARG A 2 10.06 25.71 12.84
N SER A 3 9.15 26.68 13.00
CA SER A 3 7.75 26.57 12.55
C SER A 3 7.69 26.17 11.06
N MET A 4 6.81 25.24 10.73
CA MET A 4 6.55 24.83 9.35
C MET A 4 6.05 26.02 8.53
N LYS A 5 6.71 26.30 7.41
CA LYS A 5 6.28 27.34 6.47
C LYS A 5 5.07 26.85 5.66
N VAL A 6 4.09 27.69 5.47
CA VAL A 6 2.89 27.37 4.66
C VAL A 6 2.71 28.44 3.58
N GLU A 7 2.82 28.01 2.32
CA GLU A 7 2.52 28.79 1.14
C GLU A 7 1.25 28.23 0.49
N LYS A 8 0.16 28.98 0.53
CA LYS A 8 -1.11 28.54 -0.04
C LYS A 8 -1.16 28.82 -1.53
N ILE A 9 -1.82 27.92 -2.28
CA ILE A 9 -2.13 28.16 -3.69
C ILE A 9 -3.05 29.38 -3.81
N LYS A 10 -2.88 30.15 -4.88
CA LYS A 10 -3.71 31.33 -5.13
C LYS A 10 -5.08 30.96 -5.73
N ILE A 11 -5.07 30.00 -6.66
CA ILE A 11 -6.26 29.52 -7.36
C ILE A 11 -6.18 28.00 -7.38
N SER A 12 -7.21 27.32 -6.79
CA SER A 12 -7.33 25.87 -6.82
C SER A 12 -7.60 25.38 -8.23
N LYS A 13 -7.02 24.25 -8.60
CA LYS A 13 -7.29 23.57 -9.86
C LYS A 13 -8.43 22.53 -9.74
N ILE A 14 -9.07 22.43 -8.58
CA ILE A 14 -10.08 21.39 -8.30
C ILE A 14 -11.23 21.39 -9.30
N ASP A 15 -11.66 22.58 -9.77
CA ASP A 15 -12.77 22.72 -10.71
C ASP A 15 -12.45 22.19 -12.12
N GLN A 16 -11.18 21.90 -12.40
CA GLN A 16 -10.73 21.33 -13.68
C GLN A 16 -10.71 19.79 -13.66
N ILE A 17 -11.00 19.17 -12.52
CA ILE A 17 -10.85 17.73 -12.30
C ILE A 17 -12.20 17.03 -12.46
N ASP A 18 -12.21 16.01 -13.31
CA ASP A 18 -13.32 15.06 -13.41
C ASP A 18 -13.16 13.96 -12.35
N PHE A 19 -13.86 14.15 -11.22
CA PHE A 19 -13.81 13.19 -10.10
C PHE A 19 -14.54 11.87 -10.40
N ASP A 20 -15.32 11.79 -11.46
CA ASP A 20 -16.01 10.55 -11.83
C ASP A 20 -15.13 9.62 -12.69
N ASN A 21 -14.04 10.14 -13.27
CA ASN A 21 -13.15 9.43 -14.17
C ASN A 21 -11.67 9.60 -13.77
N LEU A 22 -11.34 9.29 -12.53
CA LEU A 22 -9.98 9.38 -12.03
C LEU A 22 -9.18 8.12 -12.39
N ASN A 23 -8.00 8.31 -12.98
CA ASN A 23 -6.97 7.29 -13.04
C ASN A 23 -6.15 7.35 -11.75
N PHE A 24 -6.01 6.24 -11.06
CA PHE A 24 -5.30 6.17 -9.78
C PHE A 24 -3.89 6.78 -9.89
N GLY A 25 -3.61 7.75 -9.00
CA GLY A 25 -2.29 8.35 -8.90
C GLY A 25 -1.88 9.27 -10.06
N SER A 26 -2.81 9.73 -10.89
CA SER A 26 -2.51 10.61 -12.04
C SER A 26 -2.86 12.08 -11.80
N VAL A 27 -3.73 12.37 -10.85
CA VAL A 27 -4.15 13.72 -10.46
C VAL A 27 -3.74 13.96 -9.02
N PHE A 28 -3.11 15.10 -8.77
CA PHE A 28 -2.63 15.46 -7.43
C PHE A 28 -3.34 16.71 -6.91
N THR A 29 -3.44 16.81 -5.59
CA THR A 29 -4.08 17.95 -4.91
C THR A 29 -3.27 19.24 -5.09
N ASP A 30 -3.81 20.34 -4.58
CA ASP A 30 -3.21 21.67 -4.75
C ASP A 30 -1.87 21.84 -4.04
N HIS A 31 -1.65 21.13 -2.93
CA HIS A 31 -0.47 21.31 -2.07
C HIS A 31 0.35 20.04 -1.90
N MET A 32 1.61 20.22 -1.55
CA MET A 32 2.54 19.16 -1.15
C MET A 32 3.33 19.59 0.07
N PHE A 33 3.80 18.61 0.84
CA PHE A 33 4.73 18.83 1.95
C PHE A 33 6.14 18.39 1.54
N SER A 34 7.14 19.13 2.01
CA SER A 34 8.56 18.76 1.88
C SER A 34 9.35 19.17 3.11
N CYS A 35 10.40 18.40 3.40
CA CYS A 35 11.34 18.65 4.48
C CYS A 35 12.70 18.05 4.10
N ASP A 36 13.77 18.75 4.38
CA ASP A 36 15.13 18.31 4.08
C ASP A 36 15.83 17.77 5.32
N TYR A 37 16.67 16.75 5.15
CA TYR A 37 17.62 16.30 6.15
C TYR A 37 19.02 16.73 5.74
N ILE A 38 19.61 17.63 6.51
CA ILE A 38 20.91 18.25 6.25
C ILE A 38 21.66 18.37 7.57
N ASP A 39 22.93 18.01 7.58
CA ASP A 39 23.82 18.11 8.75
C ASP A 39 23.26 17.45 10.03
N GLY A 40 22.57 16.31 9.85
CA GLY A 40 22.02 15.54 10.97
C GLY A 40 20.66 16.02 11.48
N GLU A 41 20.04 17.01 10.84
CA GLU A 41 18.78 17.59 11.29
C GLU A 41 17.74 17.69 10.17
N TRP A 42 16.47 17.54 10.53
CA TRP A 42 15.34 17.84 9.65
C TRP A 42 15.07 19.33 9.64
N VAL A 43 15.18 19.95 8.47
CA VAL A 43 15.09 21.40 8.26
C VAL A 43 14.18 21.73 7.08
N ASN A 44 13.84 23.01 6.91
CA ASN A 44 13.05 23.49 5.79
C ASN A 44 11.68 22.82 5.64
N ALA A 45 11.03 22.48 6.75
CA ALA A 45 9.67 21.94 6.71
C ALA A 45 8.71 22.96 6.09
N GLN A 46 8.04 22.57 4.99
CA GLN A 46 7.13 23.48 4.29
C GLN A 46 6.01 22.76 3.56
N ILE A 47 4.85 23.44 3.52
CA ILE A 47 3.77 23.13 2.59
C ILE A 47 3.80 24.20 1.49
N SER A 48 3.76 23.76 0.25
CA SER A 48 3.80 24.64 -0.93
C SER A 48 2.81 24.15 -1.98
N PRO A 49 2.48 24.96 -2.99
CA PRO A 49 1.75 24.47 -4.16
C PRO A 49 2.44 23.26 -4.78
N TYR A 50 1.64 22.27 -5.19
CA TYR A 50 2.16 21.09 -5.90
C TYR A 50 2.84 21.50 -7.21
N LYS A 51 4.10 21.14 -7.36
CA LYS A 51 4.92 21.44 -8.55
C LYS A 51 6.09 20.46 -8.66
N PRO A 52 6.71 20.37 -9.85
CA PRO A 52 7.97 19.66 -9.98
C PRO A 52 9.03 20.17 -9.00
N ILE A 53 9.84 19.24 -8.50
CA ILE A 53 11.02 19.57 -7.67
C ILE A 53 12.28 19.62 -8.53
N SER A 54 13.21 20.49 -8.18
CA SER A 54 14.55 20.51 -8.78
C SER A 54 15.45 19.55 -8.01
N ILE A 55 16.07 18.61 -8.72
CA ILE A 55 16.98 17.62 -8.15
C ILE A 55 18.15 17.42 -9.09
N SER A 56 19.37 17.30 -8.52
CA SER A 56 20.58 17.08 -9.31
C SER A 56 20.58 15.72 -10.00
N PRO A 57 21.09 15.58 -11.23
CA PRO A 57 21.30 14.28 -11.89
C PRO A 57 22.15 13.31 -11.09
N SER A 58 23.04 13.79 -10.23
CA SER A 58 23.90 13.00 -9.35
C SER A 58 23.28 12.69 -7.98
N ALA A 59 22.01 13.02 -7.75
CA ALA A 59 21.33 12.62 -6.52
C ALA A 59 21.37 11.09 -6.36
N ARG A 60 21.81 10.62 -5.20
CA ARG A 60 22.07 9.17 -4.97
C ARG A 60 20.87 8.28 -5.17
N VAL A 61 19.66 8.79 -4.99
CA VAL A 61 18.44 8.02 -5.24
C VAL A 61 18.39 7.47 -6.67
N PHE A 62 18.88 8.20 -7.67
CA PHE A 62 18.89 7.77 -9.07
C PHE A 62 19.89 6.65 -9.35
N HIS A 63 20.91 6.49 -8.53
CA HIS A 63 22.02 5.58 -8.78
C HIS A 63 21.97 4.35 -7.90
N TYR A 64 21.52 4.47 -6.64
CA TYR A 64 21.56 3.39 -5.66
C TYR A 64 20.21 3.09 -5.05
N GLY A 65 19.16 3.80 -5.42
CA GLY A 65 17.77 3.46 -5.08
C GLY A 65 17.42 3.57 -3.60
N GLN A 66 18.12 4.41 -2.83
CA GLN A 66 17.82 4.61 -1.41
C GLN A 66 16.56 5.47 -1.27
N ALA A 67 15.40 4.80 -1.30
CA ALA A 67 14.07 5.41 -1.22
C ALA A 67 13.06 4.43 -0.66
N CYS A 68 12.13 4.90 0.16
CA CYS A 68 10.96 4.16 0.61
C CYS A 68 9.74 5.07 0.71
N PHE A 69 8.57 4.46 0.82
CA PHE A 69 7.31 5.20 0.81
C PHE A 69 6.23 4.52 1.63
N GLU A 70 5.14 5.21 1.81
CA GLU A 70 3.91 4.72 2.38
C GLU A 70 2.71 4.95 1.46
N GLY A 71 1.63 4.28 1.77
CA GLY A 71 0.33 4.49 1.16
C GLY A 71 -0.74 4.46 2.24
N MET A 72 -1.49 5.54 2.35
CA MET A 72 -2.59 5.66 3.29
C MET A 72 -3.73 6.45 2.66
N LYS A 73 -4.90 6.45 3.28
CA LYS A 73 -6.07 7.15 2.77
C LYS A 73 -6.72 8.02 3.82
N ALA A 74 -7.29 9.14 3.37
CA ALA A 74 -8.26 9.91 4.12
C ALA A 74 -9.66 9.67 3.54
N PHE A 75 -10.63 9.52 4.43
CA PHE A 75 -12.03 9.24 4.11
C PHE A 75 -12.93 10.36 4.65
N LYS A 76 -13.97 10.67 3.92
CA LYS A 76 -14.98 11.64 4.38
C LYS A 76 -16.28 10.91 4.68
N ASP A 77 -16.83 11.12 5.87
CA ASP A 77 -18.10 10.53 6.27
C ASP A 77 -19.31 11.32 5.73
N ASN A 78 -20.50 10.85 6.02
CA ASN A 78 -21.76 11.49 5.58
C ASN A 78 -22.06 12.84 6.26
N LYS A 79 -21.26 13.21 7.26
CA LYS A 79 -21.32 14.53 7.94
C LYS A 79 -20.16 15.44 7.54
N ASN A 80 -19.46 15.11 6.44
CA ASN A 80 -18.27 15.80 5.94
C ASN A 80 -17.11 15.88 6.92
N LYS A 81 -17.01 14.94 7.88
CA LYS A 81 -15.84 14.80 8.74
C LYS A 81 -14.80 13.94 8.06
N THR A 82 -13.53 14.32 8.19
CA THR A 82 -12.39 13.64 7.61
C THR A 82 -11.76 12.69 8.61
N TRP A 83 -11.50 11.45 8.17
CA TRP A 83 -10.95 10.38 8.97
C TRP A 83 -9.72 9.77 8.31
N LEU A 84 -8.72 9.43 9.13
CA LEU A 84 -7.61 8.57 8.77
C LEU A 84 -7.84 7.18 9.36
N PHE A 85 -7.29 6.17 8.70
CA PHE A 85 -7.38 4.79 9.15
C PHE A 85 -6.01 4.27 9.54
N ARG A 86 -5.81 3.97 10.85
CA ARG A 86 -4.56 3.44 11.42
C ARG A 86 -3.30 4.22 11.00
N PRO A 87 -3.29 5.56 11.05
CA PRO A 87 -2.17 6.35 10.54
C PRO A 87 -0.89 6.14 11.32
N ASN A 88 -0.98 5.77 12.60
CA ASN A 88 0.20 5.47 13.40
C ASN A 88 0.93 4.22 12.90
N ASP A 89 0.20 3.22 12.41
CA ASP A 89 0.82 2.03 11.81
C ASP A 89 1.58 2.37 10.51
N ASN A 90 1.06 3.29 9.71
CA ASN A 90 1.78 3.79 8.53
C ASN A 90 3.06 4.53 8.95
N TYR A 91 2.99 5.38 9.96
CA TYR A 91 4.18 6.04 10.50
C TYR A 91 5.24 5.03 10.96
N GLU A 92 4.85 4.08 11.80
CA GLU A 92 5.78 3.05 12.30
C GLU A 92 6.40 2.25 11.15
N ARG A 93 5.63 1.99 10.10
CA ARG A 93 6.12 1.22 8.95
C ARG A 93 7.10 2.00 8.08
N ILE A 94 6.89 3.31 7.85
CA ILE A 94 7.89 4.12 7.12
C ILE A 94 9.19 4.26 7.92
N ILE A 95 9.10 4.33 9.25
CA ILE A 95 10.29 4.31 10.10
C ILE A 95 11.04 3.00 9.96
N LYS A 96 10.35 1.87 10.05
CA LYS A 96 10.94 0.53 9.86
C LYS A 96 11.60 0.40 8.48
N SER A 97 10.96 0.87 7.44
CA SER A 97 11.51 0.89 6.08
C SER A 97 12.75 1.79 5.97
N SER A 98 12.69 2.98 6.55
CA SER A 98 13.82 3.93 6.55
C SER A 98 15.03 3.35 7.25
N VAL A 99 14.86 2.78 8.44
CA VAL A 99 15.94 2.15 9.22
C VAL A 99 16.60 1.02 8.41
N ARG A 100 15.79 0.18 7.75
CA ARG A 100 16.34 -0.92 6.93
C ARG A 100 17.20 -0.43 5.78
N LEU A 101 16.90 0.75 5.22
CA LEU A 101 17.63 1.35 4.13
C LEU A 101 18.69 2.37 4.60
N ALA A 102 19.01 2.37 5.88
CA ALA A 102 19.98 3.29 6.50
C ALA A 102 19.63 4.78 6.28
N MET A 103 18.34 5.10 6.26
CA MET A 103 17.84 6.46 6.18
C MET A 103 17.41 6.98 7.57
N PRO A 104 17.49 8.30 7.81
CA PRO A 104 17.11 8.87 9.10
C PRO A 104 15.60 8.74 9.37
N GLU A 105 15.25 8.56 10.63
CA GLU A 105 13.87 8.55 11.06
C GLU A 105 13.24 9.94 10.91
N PHE A 106 12.07 10.01 10.30
CA PHE A 106 11.32 11.26 10.22
C PHE A 106 10.54 11.49 11.53
N PRO A 107 10.57 12.71 12.11
CA PRO A 107 9.95 12.95 13.40
C PRO A 107 8.44 12.74 13.39
N LYS A 108 7.93 11.99 14.38
CA LYS A 108 6.51 11.64 14.48
C LYS A 108 5.58 12.86 14.54
N GLU A 109 5.94 13.82 15.40
CA GLU A 109 5.14 15.03 15.58
C GLU A 109 5.03 15.82 14.28
N LEU A 110 6.15 15.98 13.56
CA LEU A 110 6.17 16.69 12.27
C LEU A 110 5.41 15.92 11.18
N PHE A 111 5.47 14.59 11.20
CA PHE A 111 4.70 13.75 10.30
C PHE A 111 3.20 14.02 10.42
N PHE A 112 2.67 13.98 11.64
CA PHE A 112 1.23 14.21 11.86
C PHE A 112 0.83 15.68 11.71
N GLU A 113 1.66 16.61 12.12
CA GLU A 113 1.41 18.04 11.93
C GLU A 113 1.31 18.39 10.44
N SER A 114 2.27 17.95 9.64
CA SER A 114 2.27 18.20 8.19
C SER A 114 1.12 17.51 7.48
N LEU A 115 0.83 16.27 7.85
CA LEU A 115 -0.29 15.50 7.29
C LEU A 115 -1.63 16.18 7.58
N ASN A 116 -1.90 16.53 8.82
CA ASN A 116 -3.14 17.18 9.20
C ASN A 116 -3.28 18.55 8.53
N LYS A 117 -2.19 19.30 8.39
CA LYS A 117 -2.22 20.61 7.70
C LYS A 117 -2.50 20.47 6.21
N LEU A 118 -1.92 19.47 5.55
CA LEU A 118 -2.24 19.16 4.15
C LEU A 118 -3.72 18.82 3.97
N LEU A 119 -4.28 17.96 4.85
CA LEU A 119 -5.68 17.56 4.78
C LEU A 119 -6.63 18.71 5.07
N GLU A 120 -6.24 19.64 5.95
CA GLU A 120 -6.99 20.87 6.20
C GLU A 120 -7.04 21.76 4.93
N LEU A 121 -5.88 22.01 4.31
CA LEU A 121 -5.76 22.87 3.14
C LEU A 121 -6.45 22.29 1.90
N ASP A 122 -6.32 21.00 1.68
CA ASP A 122 -6.84 20.28 0.51
C ASP A 122 -8.13 19.50 0.83
N ASN A 123 -8.85 19.86 1.87
CA ASN A 123 -10.03 19.15 2.33
C ASN A 123 -11.11 18.99 1.26
N ALA A 124 -11.27 19.99 0.38
CA ALA A 124 -12.23 19.94 -0.71
C ALA A 124 -11.96 18.82 -1.72
N TRP A 125 -10.72 18.30 -1.78
CA TRP A 125 -10.32 17.19 -2.63
C TRP A 125 -10.77 15.83 -2.09
N ILE A 126 -11.16 15.75 -0.82
CA ILE A 126 -11.67 14.54 -0.19
C ILE A 126 -13.18 14.50 -0.40
N LYS A 127 -13.63 13.70 -1.36
CA LYS A 127 -15.05 13.59 -1.69
C LYS A 127 -15.74 12.58 -0.76
N PRO A 128 -16.97 12.85 -0.30
CA PRO A 128 -17.75 11.86 0.44
C PRO A 128 -18.25 10.75 -0.47
N GLY A 129 -18.72 9.68 0.13
CA GLY A 129 -19.29 8.52 -0.55
C GLY A 129 -18.36 7.32 -0.57
N LEU A 130 -18.95 6.13 -0.46
CA LEU A 130 -18.23 4.86 -0.52
C LEU A 130 -17.44 4.75 -1.82
N GLY A 131 -16.20 4.36 -1.70
CA GLY A 131 -15.27 4.26 -2.82
C GLY A 131 -14.44 5.51 -3.09
N ASN A 132 -14.89 6.68 -2.65
CA ASN A 132 -14.14 7.92 -2.75
C ASN A 132 -13.18 8.06 -1.57
N SER A 133 -11.97 8.50 -1.84
CA SER A 133 -10.94 8.73 -0.81
C SER A 133 -9.89 9.70 -1.32
N LEU A 134 -9.05 10.17 -0.42
CA LEU A 134 -7.81 10.83 -0.77
C LEU A 134 -6.66 9.86 -0.48
N TYR A 135 -5.92 9.48 -1.52
CA TYR A 135 -4.72 8.68 -1.38
C TYR A 135 -3.54 9.57 -0.99
N ILE A 136 -2.85 9.20 0.08
CA ILE A 136 -1.76 9.96 0.67
C ILE A 136 -0.47 9.17 0.47
N ARG A 137 0.54 9.80 -0.15
CA ARG A 137 1.83 9.20 -0.45
C ARG A 137 2.96 9.93 0.28
N PRO A 138 3.28 9.52 1.54
CA PRO A 138 4.53 9.90 2.18
C PRO A 138 5.69 9.13 1.56
N PHE A 139 6.82 9.79 1.34
CA PHE A 139 8.02 9.12 0.85
C PHE A 139 9.29 9.87 1.26
N ILE A 140 10.39 9.13 1.33
CA ILE A 140 11.71 9.65 1.66
C ILE A 140 12.72 9.10 0.66
N PHE A 141 13.68 9.92 0.24
CA PHE A 141 14.72 9.53 -0.70
C PHE A 141 16.03 10.26 -0.46
N ALA A 142 17.13 9.63 -0.87
CA ALA A 142 18.47 10.21 -0.83
C ALA A 142 18.60 11.32 -1.87
N SER A 143 18.78 12.54 -1.40
CA SER A 143 18.90 13.75 -2.25
C SER A 143 20.33 14.24 -2.39
N GLU A 144 21.28 13.68 -1.65
CA GLU A 144 22.69 14.12 -1.69
C GLU A 144 23.27 14.01 -3.10
N ASP A 145 23.93 15.07 -3.50
CA ASP A 145 24.46 15.30 -4.84
C ASP A 145 25.87 14.70 -5.01
N THR A 146 25.98 13.39 -4.89
CA THR A 146 27.21 12.64 -5.17
C THR A 146 26.91 11.24 -5.64
N ILE A 147 27.79 10.63 -6.43
CA ILE A 147 27.66 9.24 -6.91
C ILE A 147 28.52 8.26 -6.11
N ASN A 148 28.85 8.57 -4.87
CA ASN A 148 29.52 7.62 -3.98
C ASN A 148 28.56 6.48 -3.62
N ALA A 149 29.02 5.23 -3.73
CA ALA A 149 28.22 4.02 -3.45
C ALA A 149 28.17 3.69 -1.95
N THR A 150 27.75 4.68 -1.16
CA THR A 150 27.53 4.59 0.29
C THR A 150 26.15 5.17 0.62
N GLU A 151 25.72 5.02 1.87
CA GLU A 151 24.53 5.72 2.34
C GLU A 151 24.71 7.24 2.22
N ALA A 152 23.63 7.93 1.90
CA ALA A 152 23.65 9.38 1.79
C ALA A 152 23.67 10.06 3.17
N ASN A 153 24.09 11.34 3.19
CA ASN A 153 24.01 12.21 4.36
C ASN A 153 22.91 13.27 4.24
N GLN A 154 22.29 13.36 3.07
CA GLN A 154 21.18 14.29 2.82
C GLN A 154 19.99 13.51 2.23
N TYR A 155 18.80 13.85 2.72
CA TYR A 155 17.55 13.23 2.32
C TYR A 155 16.45 14.27 2.18
N LYS A 156 15.42 13.92 1.44
CA LYS A 156 14.18 14.70 1.36
C LYS A 156 13.00 13.81 1.73
N PHE A 157 12.16 14.30 2.64
CA PHE A 157 10.87 13.72 2.96
C PHE A 157 9.77 14.54 2.33
N MET A 158 8.79 13.87 1.69
CA MET A 158 7.68 14.54 1.05
C MET A 158 6.36 13.82 1.32
N ILE A 159 5.26 14.57 1.24
CA ILE A 159 3.90 14.01 1.19
C ILE A 159 3.18 14.66 0.01
N ILE A 160 2.66 13.82 -0.88
CA ILE A 160 1.76 14.22 -1.97
C ILE A 160 0.44 13.47 -1.84
N CYS A 161 -0.64 14.05 -2.34
CA CYS A 161 -1.98 13.46 -2.21
C CYS A 161 -2.67 13.43 -3.58
N ALA A 162 -3.47 12.38 -3.80
CA ALA A 162 -4.22 12.17 -5.02
C ALA A 162 -5.65 11.72 -4.70
N PRO A 163 -6.69 12.34 -5.27
CA PRO A 163 -8.05 11.82 -5.13
C PRO A 163 -8.16 10.46 -5.81
N ALA A 164 -8.93 9.57 -5.22
CA ALA A 164 -9.11 8.21 -5.71
C ALA A 164 -10.58 7.80 -5.64
N ASN A 165 -11.01 7.03 -6.65
CA ASN A 165 -12.30 6.35 -6.68
C ASN A 165 -12.12 4.89 -6.24
N SER A 166 -13.20 4.13 -6.23
CA SER A 166 -13.14 2.68 -6.06
C SER A 166 -12.23 2.07 -7.11
N TYR A 167 -11.29 1.24 -6.64
CA TYR A 167 -10.48 0.46 -7.54
C TYR A 167 -11.32 -0.66 -8.17
N TYR A 168 -11.46 -0.62 -9.49
CA TYR A 168 -12.12 -1.66 -10.27
C TYR A 168 -11.12 -2.21 -11.28
N SER A 169 -10.91 -3.51 -11.25
CA SER A 169 -9.91 -4.20 -12.08
C SER A 169 -10.53 -5.24 -13.03
N GLY A 170 -11.85 -5.42 -13.01
CA GLY A 170 -12.49 -6.52 -13.73
C GLY A 170 -12.08 -7.88 -13.17
N ASP A 171 -12.02 -8.89 -14.04
CA ASP A 171 -11.51 -10.20 -13.70
C ASP A 171 -9.99 -10.17 -13.49
N VAL A 172 -9.54 -10.51 -12.31
CA VAL A 172 -8.11 -10.58 -11.97
C VAL A 172 -7.68 -12.03 -11.88
N ARG A 173 -6.73 -12.40 -12.73
CA ARG A 173 -6.06 -13.69 -12.72
C ARG A 173 -4.60 -13.50 -12.39
N VAL A 174 -4.06 -14.40 -11.59
CA VAL A 174 -2.71 -14.32 -11.05
C VAL A 174 -1.90 -15.58 -11.37
N LYS A 175 -0.62 -15.40 -11.63
CA LYS A 175 0.30 -16.53 -11.89
C LYS A 175 1.14 -16.78 -10.66
N ILE A 176 1.20 -18.03 -10.20
CA ILE A 176 2.16 -18.44 -9.17
C ILE A 176 3.54 -18.53 -9.82
N GLU A 177 4.47 -17.73 -9.31
CA GLU A 177 5.84 -17.64 -9.83
C GLU A 177 6.72 -18.73 -9.23
N LYS A 178 7.58 -19.33 -10.05
CA LYS A 178 8.52 -20.39 -9.62
C LYS A 178 9.96 -20.16 -10.08
N SER A 179 10.23 -19.07 -10.78
CA SER A 179 11.57 -18.79 -11.32
C SER A 179 12.18 -17.50 -10.81
N PHE A 180 11.38 -16.44 -10.78
CA PHE A 180 11.78 -15.14 -10.24
C PHE A 180 11.39 -15.01 -8.77
N SER A 181 12.11 -14.19 -8.04
CA SER A 181 11.83 -13.89 -6.63
C SER A 181 11.67 -12.38 -6.43
N ARG A 182 10.69 -12.00 -5.63
CA ARG A 182 10.49 -10.62 -5.19
C ARG A 182 11.43 -10.25 -4.04
N ALA A 183 11.60 -11.17 -3.10
CA ALA A 183 12.29 -10.95 -1.84
C ALA A 183 12.97 -12.23 -1.36
N ALA A 184 13.87 -12.09 -0.41
CA ALA A 184 14.60 -13.20 0.20
C ALA A 184 14.67 -13.04 1.71
N LYS A 185 14.94 -14.13 2.42
CA LYS A 185 15.22 -14.10 3.85
C LYS A 185 16.43 -13.20 4.11
N GLY A 186 16.32 -12.30 5.08
CA GLY A 186 17.34 -11.29 5.39
C GLY A 186 17.41 -10.14 4.39
N GLY A 187 16.55 -10.13 3.38
CA GLY A 187 16.45 -9.08 2.38
C GLY A 187 15.55 -7.90 2.81
N VAL A 188 15.04 -7.16 1.84
CA VAL A 188 14.28 -5.92 2.06
C VAL A 188 12.78 -6.07 1.80
N GLY A 189 12.28 -7.29 1.66
CA GLY A 189 10.87 -7.55 1.30
C GLY A 189 9.84 -7.02 2.30
N TYR A 190 10.20 -6.92 3.57
CA TYR A 190 9.35 -6.34 4.61
C TYR A 190 9.35 -4.81 4.65
N ALA A 191 10.35 -4.19 4.03
CA ALA A 191 10.41 -2.74 3.88
C ALA A 191 9.62 -2.32 2.64
N LYS A 192 8.98 -1.16 2.71
CA LYS A 192 8.30 -0.60 1.54
C LYS A 192 9.29 0.19 0.68
N ALA A 193 10.35 -0.50 0.26
CA ALA A 193 11.44 0.05 -0.54
C ALA A 193 11.02 0.18 -2.01
N ALA A 194 11.36 1.30 -2.63
CA ALA A 194 11.02 1.57 -4.02
C ALA A 194 11.55 0.49 -4.98
N GLY A 195 12.76 0.00 -4.74
CA GLY A 195 13.39 -1.04 -5.56
C GLY A 195 12.66 -2.38 -5.58
N ASN A 196 11.90 -2.71 -4.53
CA ASN A 196 11.09 -3.93 -4.51
C ASN A 196 10.04 -3.95 -5.61
N TYR A 197 9.55 -2.78 -6.02
CA TYR A 197 8.54 -2.64 -7.07
C TYR A 197 9.14 -2.77 -8.45
N ALA A 198 10.27 -2.14 -8.72
CA ALA A 198 10.97 -2.27 -10.00
C ALA A 198 11.36 -3.73 -10.31
N ALA A 199 11.79 -4.48 -9.31
CA ALA A 199 12.13 -5.89 -9.45
C ALA A 199 10.95 -6.77 -9.92
N GLN A 200 9.72 -6.34 -9.67
CA GLN A 200 8.51 -7.08 -10.05
C GLN A 200 8.08 -6.83 -11.50
N PHE A 201 8.53 -5.77 -12.15
CA PHE A 201 7.96 -5.35 -13.44
C PHE A 201 8.21 -6.35 -14.56
N TYR A 202 9.43 -6.84 -14.73
CA TYR A 202 9.75 -7.78 -15.79
C TYR A 202 8.97 -9.11 -15.67
N PRO A 203 8.97 -9.80 -14.52
CA PRO A 203 8.16 -11.01 -14.37
C PRO A 203 6.66 -10.75 -14.54
N THR A 204 6.16 -9.59 -14.13
CA THR A 204 4.75 -9.22 -14.30
C THR A 204 4.40 -9.01 -15.77
N ILE A 205 5.31 -8.45 -16.58
CA ILE A 205 5.12 -8.34 -18.04
C ILE A 205 5.02 -9.73 -18.67
N LEU A 206 5.89 -10.66 -18.28
CA LEU A 206 5.82 -12.04 -18.76
C LEU A 206 4.49 -12.71 -18.40
N ALA A 207 4.03 -12.53 -17.18
CA ALA A 207 2.73 -13.05 -16.72
C ALA A 207 1.57 -12.42 -17.51
N ARG A 208 1.62 -11.12 -17.75
CA ARG A 208 0.61 -10.40 -18.54
C ARG A 208 0.50 -10.94 -19.96
N ASN A 209 1.62 -11.26 -20.58
CA ASN A 209 1.65 -11.87 -21.92
C ASN A 209 1.02 -13.27 -21.95
N GLN A 210 0.84 -13.89 -20.78
CA GLN A 210 0.15 -15.18 -20.63
C GLN A 210 -1.31 -15.02 -20.17
N GLY A 211 -1.81 -13.80 -20.04
CA GLY A 211 -3.19 -13.50 -19.64
C GLY A 211 -3.41 -13.30 -18.14
N TYR A 212 -2.34 -13.12 -17.35
CA TYR A 212 -2.40 -12.86 -15.92
C TYR A 212 -2.12 -11.39 -15.61
N GLN A 213 -2.84 -10.80 -14.66
CA GLN A 213 -2.67 -9.40 -14.31
C GLN A 213 -1.59 -9.17 -13.27
N GLN A 214 -1.37 -10.15 -12.40
CA GLN A 214 -0.39 -10.07 -11.31
C GLN A 214 0.25 -11.44 -11.04
N ILE A 215 1.28 -11.41 -10.21
CA ILE A 215 2.05 -12.57 -9.78
C ILE A 215 1.77 -12.86 -8.30
N ILE A 216 1.58 -14.13 -7.95
CA ILE A 216 1.76 -14.64 -6.61
C ILE A 216 3.22 -15.03 -6.44
N TRP A 217 3.91 -14.37 -5.54
CA TRP A 217 5.31 -14.64 -5.22
C TRP A 217 5.45 -15.84 -4.30
N THR A 218 6.53 -16.56 -4.47
CA THR A 218 6.92 -17.70 -3.65
C THR A 218 8.30 -17.46 -3.04
N ASP A 219 8.65 -18.23 -2.02
CA ASP A 219 9.94 -18.10 -1.35
C ASP A 219 11.13 -18.30 -2.33
N SER A 220 12.18 -17.52 -2.13
CA SER A 220 13.34 -17.50 -3.03
C SER A 220 14.20 -18.77 -2.95
N SER A 221 14.08 -19.54 -1.88
CA SER A 221 14.92 -20.73 -1.65
C SER A 221 14.37 -21.97 -2.36
N THR A 222 13.08 -22.22 -2.26
CA THR A 222 12.44 -23.46 -2.73
C THR A 222 11.33 -23.24 -3.74
N HIS A 223 10.73 -22.04 -3.79
CA HIS A 223 9.50 -21.73 -4.53
C HIS A 223 8.31 -22.65 -4.15
N GLU A 224 8.32 -23.17 -2.93
CA GLU A 224 7.27 -24.06 -2.41
C GLU A 224 6.24 -23.33 -1.56
N TYR A 225 6.61 -22.19 -0.95
CA TYR A 225 5.74 -21.44 -0.04
C TYR A 225 5.22 -20.16 -0.66
N ILE A 226 3.92 -19.94 -0.51
CA ILE A 226 3.26 -18.71 -0.96
C ILE A 226 3.70 -17.55 -0.05
N GLU A 227 4.06 -16.43 -0.65
CA GLU A 227 4.37 -15.19 0.08
C GLU A 227 3.25 -14.15 -0.13
N GLU A 228 3.40 -13.26 -1.08
CA GLU A 228 2.40 -12.23 -1.38
C GLU A 228 2.18 -12.07 -2.88
N ALA A 229 1.18 -11.32 -3.31
CA ALA A 229 0.93 -11.04 -4.71
C ALA A 229 1.22 -9.59 -5.04
N GLY A 230 1.98 -9.32 -6.09
CA GLY A 230 2.19 -7.97 -6.61
C GLY A 230 2.35 -6.91 -5.51
N THR A 231 1.31 -6.14 -5.28
CA THR A 231 1.24 -5.08 -4.26
C THR A 231 0.26 -5.40 -3.13
N MET A 232 -0.08 -6.68 -2.92
CA MET A 232 -1.13 -7.13 -2.00
C MET A 232 -0.66 -8.30 -1.15
N ASN A 233 -1.14 -8.37 0.09
CA ASN A 233 -1.12 -9.62 0.87
C ASN A 233 -2.25 -10.53 0.41
N LEU A 234 -2.12 -11.83 0.63
CA LEU A 234 -3.06 -12.84 0.14
C LEU A 234 -3.78 -13.57 1.27
N PHE A 235 -5.05 -13.87 1.01
CA PHE A 235 -5.88 -14.74 1.81
C PHE A 235 -6.47 -15.85 0.93
N PHE A 236 -6.52 -17.06 1.48
CA PHE A 236 -7.05 -18.24 0.83
C PHE A 236 -8.19 -18.82 1.68
N ARG A 237 -9.36 -19.00 1.09
CA ARG A 237 -10.43 -19.75 1.75
C ARG A 237 -10.43 -21.17 1.24
N ILE A 238 -10.06 -22.11 2.12
CA ILE A 238 -10.09 -23.54 1.86
C ILE A 238 -11.17 -24.15 2.75
N GLY A 239 -12.25 -24.63 2.14
CA GLY A 239 -13.43 -25.04 2.87
C GLY A 239 -13.98 -23.88 3.71
N ASP A 240 -14.10 -24.09 5.01
CA ASP A 240 -14.59 -23.12 5.99
C ASP A 240 -13.45 -22.43 6.78
N LYS A 241 -12.22 -22.48 6.27
CA LYS A 241 -11.06 -21.84 6.89
C LYS A 241 -10.51 -20.76 6.00
N LEU A 242 -10.09 -19.66 6.61
CA LEU A 242 -9.35 -18.59 5.97
C LEU A 242 -7.88 -18.71 6.37
N ILE A 243 -6.96 -18.67 5.41
CA ILE A 243 -5.53 -18.88 5.64
C ILE A 243 -4.75 -17.74 5.03
N THR A 244 -3.80 -17.20 5.77
CA THR A 244 -2.86 -16.19 5.29
C THR A 244 -1.46 -16.48 5.81
N ALA A 245 -0.43 -16.15 5.01
CA ALA A 245 0.95 -16.32 5.40
C ALA A 245 1.33 -15.40 6.57
N PRO A 246 2.22 -15.83 7.47
CA PRO A 246 2.75 -14.96 8.53
C PRO A 246 3.63 -13.87 7.92
N THR A 247 3.79 -12.77 8.65
CA THR A 247 4.78 -11.75 8.30
C THR A 247 6.19 -12.30 8.44
N SER A 248 7.09 -11.86 7.55
CA SER A 248 8.48 -12.29 7.51
C SER A 248 9.35 -11.22 6.86
N ASP A 249 10.63 -11.48 6.67
CA ASP A 249 11.52 -10.59 5.90
C ASP A 249 11.11 -10.45 4.43
N SER A 250 10.31 -11.38 3.92
CA SER A 250 9.92 -11.45 2.50
C SER A 250 8.53 -10.90 2.22
N ILE A 251 7.74 -10.61 3.26
CA ILE A 251 6.33 -10.21 3.15
C ILE A 251 6.13 -8.86 3.83
N LEU A 252 5.49 -7.93 3.13
CA LEU A 252 5.13 -6.64 3.70
C LEU A 252 4.07 -6.83 4.81
N ASP A 253 4.29 -6.20 5.96
CA ASP A 253 3.34 -6.19 7.07
C ASP A 253 2.15 -5.26 6.74
N GLY A 254 1.19 -5.80 6.00
CA GLY A 254 0.03 -5.07 5.52
C GLY A 254 -0.89 -4.60 6.63
N ILE A 255 -1.20 -3.32 6.64
CA ILE A 255 -2.14 -2.72 7.63
C ILE A 255 -3.55 -3.22 7.36
N THR A 256 -3.97 -3.31 6.12
CA THR A 256 -5.24 -3.92 5.72
C THR A 256 -5.27 -5.40 6.11
N ARG A 257 -4.19 -6.15 5.86
CA ARG A 257 -4.06 -7.55 6.25
C ARG A 257 -4.31 -7.75 7.74
N LYS A 258 -3.60 -7.06 8.60
CA LYS A 258 -3.76 -7.22 10.06
C LYS A 258 -5.14 -6.77 10.55
N SER A 259 -5.76 -5.81 9.89
CA SER A 259 -7.14 -5.39 10.16
C SER A 259 -8.14 -6.48 9.82
N LEU A 260 -8.00 -7.11 8.65
CA LEU A 260 -8.86 -8.22 8.22
C LEU A 260 -8.71 -9.46 9.11
N ILE A 261 -7.50 -9.77 9.57
CA ILE A 261 -7.26 -10.86 10.52
C ILE A 261 -8.05 -10.62 11.82
N LYS A 262 -7.98 -9.40 12.36
CA LYS A 262 -8.68 -9.04 13.60
C LYS A 262 -10.20 -9.10 13.42
N ILE A 263 -10.71 -8.52 12.35
CA ILE A 263 -12.15 -8.54 12.03
C ILE A 263 -12.62 -9.99 11.87
N SER A 264 -11.88 -10.82 11.14
CA SER A 264 -12.22 -12.22 10.92
C SER A 264 -12.33 -13.00 12.23
N LYS A 265 -11.38 -12.82 13.14
CA LYS A 265 -11.41 -13.46 14.47
C LYS A 265 -12.64 -13.03 15.27
N ASP A 266 -12.94 -11.75 15.28
CA ASP A 266 -14.07 -11.21 16.05
C ASP A 266 -15.43 -11.63 15.47
N LEU A 267 -15.50 -11.94 14.19
CA LEU A 267 -16.68 -12.47 13.52
C LEU A 267 -16.82 -13.99 13.63
N GLY A 268 -15.90 -14.67 14.30
CA GLY A 268 -15.90 -16.12 14.45
C GLY A 268 -15.48 -16.88 13.19
N ILE A 269 -14.86 -16.22 12.21
CA ILE A 269 -14.27 -16.90 11.07
C ILE A 269 -13.03 -17.66 11.53
N ASP A 270 -12.95 -18.95 11.20
CA ASP A 270 -11.77 -19.76 11.49
C ASP A 270 -10.62 -19.33 10.58
N ILE A 271 -9.72 -18.50 11.11
CA ILE A 271 -8.56 -17.97 10.40
C ILE A 271 -7.26 -18.55 10.98
N GLU A 272 -6.42 -19.05 10.10
CA GLU A 272 -5.09 -19.55 10.42
C GLU A 272 -4.03 -18.64 9.79
N VAL A 273 -3.10 -18.16 10.63
CA VAL A 273 -1.90 -17.43 10.17
C VAL A 273 -0.74 -18.42 10.23
N ARG A 274 -0.36 -18.95 9.08
CA ARG A 274 0.67 -19.98 8.95
C ARG A 274 1.28 -20.02 7.56
N PRO A 275 2.45 -20.66 7.38
CA PRO A 275 2.99 -20.91 6.04
C PRO A 275 2.01 -21.71 5.18
N ILE A 276 1.97 -21.37 3.90
CA ILE A 276 1.06 -21.99 2.92
C ILE A 276 1.91 -22.54 1.78
N LYS A 277 1.84 -23.84 1.54
CA LYS A 277 2.52 -24.47 0.41
C LYS A 277 1.73 -24.28 -0.89
N VAL A 278 2.43 -24.10 -2.00
CA VAL A 278 1.84 -24.11 -3.34
C VAL A 278 1.02 -25.38 -3.55
N ASN A 279 1.57 -26.54 -3.19
CA ASN A 279 0.87 -27.82 -3.33
C ASN A 279 -0.45 -27.88 -2.55
N GLU A 280 -0.54 -27.24 -1.40
CA GLU A 280 -1.79 -27.15 -0.63
C GLU A 280 -2.89 -26.43 -1.43
N ILE A 281 -2.51 -25.35 -2.11
CA ILE A 281 -3.44 -24.57 -2.94
C ILE A 281 -3.86 -25.38 -4.18
N LEU A 282 -2.91 -26.04 -4.83
CA LEU A 282 -3.19 -26.90 -6.00
C LEU A 282 -4.11 -28.06 -5.63
N ASN A 283 -3.84 -28.73 -4.53
CA ASN A 283 -4.67 -29.83 -4.04
C ASN A 283 -6.09 -29.37 -3.70
N ALA A 284 -6.20 -28.26 -2.98
CA ALA A 284 -7.50 -27.69 -2.65
C ALA A 284 -8.31 -27.31 -3.90
N ALA A 285 -7.66 -26.75 -4.92
CA ALA A 285 -8.29 -26.44 -6.20
C ALA A 285 -8.77 -27.71 -6.92
N ASN A 286 -7.95 -28.74 -7.01
CA ASN A 286 -8.28 -30.02 -7.64
C ASN A 286 -9.40 -30.78 -6.92
N GLU A 287 -9.51 -30.61 -5.62
CA GLU A 287 -10.57 -31.20 -4.79
C GLU A 287 -11.86 -30.34 -4.73
N ASN A 288 -11.93 -29.26 -5.48
CA ASN A 288 -13.03 -28.28 -5.45
C ASN A 288 -13.27 -27.69 -4.06
N ASN A 289 -12.23 -27.59 -3.25
CA ASN A 289 -12.27 -27.09 -1.87
C ASN A 289 -11.64 -25.69 -1.70
N LEU A 290 -10.97 -25.18 -2.72
CA LEU A 290 -10.50 -23.79 -2.75
C LEU A 290 -11.65 -22.88 -3.15
N LYS A 291 -12.20 -22.16 -2.18
CA LYS A 291 -13.43 -21.37 -2.34
C LYS A 291 -13.14 -19.94 -2.80
N GLU A 292 -12.11 -19.30 -2.25
CA GLU A 292 -11.75 -17.92 -2.56
C GLU A 292 -10.23 -17.73 -2.48
N ILE A 293 -9.72 -16.84 -3.32
CA ILE A 293 -8.44 -16.16 -3.15
C ILE A 293 -8.73 -14.67 -3.23
N PHE A 294 -8.21 -13.89 -2.31
CA PHE A 294 -8.31 -12.43 -2.41
C PHE A 294 -7.05 -11.74 -1.91
N GLY A 295 -6.76 -10.60 -2.50
CA GLY A 295 -5.68 -9.71 -2.10
C GLY A 295 -6.18 -8.62 -1.17
N SER A 296 -5.31 -8.11 -0.32
CA SER A 296 -5.57 -6.98 0.56
C SER A 296 -4.48 -5.92 0.47
N GLY A 297 -4.89 -4.65 0.50
CA GLY A 297 -3.97 -3.52 0.46
C GLY A 297 -4.70 -2.19 0.58
N THR A 298 -3.98 -1.11 0.76
CA THR A 298 -4.57 0.23 0.92
C THR A 298 -5.36 0.66 -0.32
N ALA A 299 -4.81 0.46 -1.51
CA ALA A 299 -5.46 0.89 -2.75
C ALA A 299 -6.71 0.07 -3.06
N VAL A 300 -6.61 -1.24 -3.00
CA VAL A 300 -7.68 -2.18 -3.40
C VAL A 300 -8.66 -2.49 -2.28
N VAL A 301 -8.27 -2.27 -1.03
CA VAL A 301 -8.95 -2.73 0.19
C VAL A 301 -8.97 -4.26 0.23
N VAL A 302 -9.90 -4.87 -0.48
CA VAL A 302 -9.97 -6.32 -0.74
C VAL A 302 -10.25 -6.52 -2.22
N LEU A 303 -9.44 -7.37 -2.86
CA LEU A 303 -9.56 -7.68 -4.29
C LEU A 303 -9.76 -9.18 -4.49
N PRO A 304 -10.97 -9.63 -4.83
CA PRO A 304 -11.21 -11.03 -5.20
C PRO A 304 -10.43 -11.43 -6.46
N ILE A 305 -9.89 -12.64 -6.47
CA ILE A 305 -9.17 -13.24 -7.59
C ILE A 305 -10.10 -14.25 -8.29
N SER A 306 -10.19 -14.17 -9.61
CA SER A 306 -11.09 -15.02 -10.41
C SER A 306 -10.48 -16.36 -10.80
N GLY A 307 -9.16 -16.42 -10.88
CA GLY A 307 -8.44 -17.62 -11.26
C GLY A 307 -6.93 -17.46 -11.11
N PHE A 308 -6.21 -18.55 -11.20
CA PHE A 308 -4.76 -18.53 -11.15
C PHE A 308 -4.12 -19.54 -12.10
N GLY A 309 -2.86 -19.36 -12.38
CA GLY A 309 -2.06 -20.30 -13.15
C GLY A 309 -0.84 -20.77 -12.37
N TYR A 310 -0.47 -22.00 -12.59
CA TYR A 310 0.77 -22.59 -12.11
C TYR A 310 1.37 -23.46 -13.20
N GLU A 311 2.60 -23.17 -13.60
CA GLU A 311 3.23 -23.77 -14.78
C GLU A 311 2.32 -23.60 -16.02
N ASN A 312 1.88 -24.68 -16.63
CA ASN A 312 0.99 -24.68 -17.80
C ASN A 312 -0.48 -24.93 -17.43
N GLU A 313 -0.79 -25.08 -16.14
CA GLU A 313 -2.13 -25.35 -15.67
C GLU A 313 -2.86 -24.06 -15.30
N LYS A 314 -4.15 -23.99 -15.64
CA LYS A 314 -5.04 -22.87 -15.31
C LYS A 314 -6.17 -23.38 -14.41
N PHE A 315 -6.43 -22.60 -13.36
CA PHE A 315 -7.46 -22.91 -12.35
C PHE A 315 -8.46 -21.75 -12.30
N GLU A 316 -9.73 -22.07 -12.43
CA GLU A 316 -10.81 -21.11 -12.22
C GLU A 316 -11.35 -21.26 -10.80
N LEU A 317 -11.60 -20.14 -10.13
CA LEU A 317 -12.24 -20.14 -8.83
C LEU A 317 -13.75 -20.19 -8.98
N PRO A 318 -14.47 -20.88 -8.07
CA PRO A 318 -15.92 -20.96 -8.14
C PRO A 318 -16.57 -19.60 -7.88
N SER A 319 -17.72 -19.37 -8.47
CA SER A 319 -18.62 -18.30 -8.08
C SER A 319 -19.34 -18.69 -6.79
N ILE A 320 -19.23 -17.86 -5.75
CA ILE A 320 -19.80 -18.14 -4.43
C ILE A 320 -20.82 -17.05 -4.10
N GLU A 321 -21.99 -17.48 -3.64
CA GLU A 321 -22.98 -16.57 -3.08
C GLU A 321 -22.47 -16.05 -1.72
N ASN A 322 -22.51 -14.74 -1.51
CA ASN A 322 -22.03 -14.06 -0.30
C ASN A 322 -20.58 -14.43 0.09
N PRO A 323 -19.60 -14.15 -0.79
CA PRO A 323 -18.21 -14.50 -0.50
C PRO A 323 -17.67 -13.74 0.71
N TRP A 324 -16.79 -14.38 1.46
CA TRP A 324 -16.17 -13.77 2.64
C TRP A 324 -15.35 -12.52 2.29
N SER A 325 -14.70 -12.50 1.14
CA SER A 325 -13.95 -11.35 0.65
C SER A 325 -14.79 -10.07 0.63
N LEU A 326 -15.99 -10.12 0.05
CA LEU A 326 -16.87 -8.96 -0.04
C LEU A 326 -17.49 -8.59 1.30
N PHE A 327 -17.80 -9.57 2.13
CA PHE A 327 -18.28 -9.35 3.48
C PHE A 327 -17.23 -8.64 4.36
N LEU A 328 -15.98 -9.09 4.31
CA LEU A 328 -14.86 -8.47 5.03
C LEU A 328 -14.55 -7.07 4.49
N LYS A 329 -14.60 -6.89 3.17
CA LYS A 329 -14.43 -5.58 2.53
C LYS A 329 -15.49 -4.59 3.05
N LYS A 330 -16.75 -5.00 3.09
CA LYS A 330 -17.83 -4.16 3.60
C LYS A 330 -17.61 -3.77 5.06
N LYS A 331 -17.26 -4.72 5.92
CA LYS A 331 -16.98 -4.46 7.34
C LYS A 331 -15.85 -3.45 7.53
N LEU A 332 -14.77 -3.62 6.78
CA LEU A 332 -13.63 -2.70 6.85
C LEU A 332 -13.99 -1.30 6.33
N ASN A 333 -14.64 -1.21 5.18
CA ASN A 333 -15.12 0.06 4.64
C ASN A 333 -16.09 0.78 5.59
N ASP A 334 -17.01 0.06 6.20
CA ASP A 334 -17.97 0.65 7.15
C ASP A 334 -17.26 1.30 8.35
N ILE A 335 -16.16 0.71 8.80
CA ILE A 335 -15.29 1.32 9.83
C ILE A 335 -14.57 2.56 9.27
N GLN A 336 -13.94 2.45 8.11
CA GLN A 336 -13.15 3.52 7.50
C GLN A 336 -13.97 4.77 7.20
N TYR A 337 -15.20 4.60 6.73
CA TYR A 337 -16.12 5.70 6.37
C TYR A 337 -17.02 6.16 7.51
N ASN A 338 -16.78 5.71 8.74
CA ASN A 338 -17.59 6.06 9.91
C ASN A 338 -19.09 5.74 9.74
N ILE A 339 -19.39 4.62 9.07
CA ILE A 339 -20.76 4.12 8.91
C ILE A 339 -21.19 3.34 10.15
N ILE A 340 -20.26 2.57 10.73
CA ILE A 340 -20.44 1.83 11.97
C ILE A 340 -19.44 2.31 13.03
N GLU A 341 -19.69 1.97 14.28
CA GLU A 341 -18.73 2.20 15.35
C GLU A 341 -17.43 1.45 15.08
N ASP A 342 -16.33 2.04 15.52
CA ASP A 342 -15.00 1.46 15.46
C ASP A 342 -14.62 0.89 16.84
N PRO A 343 -14.78 -0.43 17.07
CA PRO A 343 -14.47 -1.01 18.35
C PRO A 343 -12.96 -1.14 18.62
N TYR A 344 -12.13 -0.83 17.61
CA TYR A 344 -10.68 -1.02 17.66
C TYR A 344 -9.89 0.27 17.87
N GLY A 345 -10.50 1.43 17.72
CA GLY A 345 -9.80 2.71 17.73
C GLY A 345 -8.88 2.92 16.51
N TRP A 346 -9.20 2.31 15.38
CA TRP A 346 -8.40 2.43 14.15
C TRP A 346 -8.65 3.72 13.38
N ARG A 347 -9.86 4.23 13.50
CA ARG A 347 -10.25 5.49 12.86
C ARG A 347 -9.81 6.67 13.70
N VAL A 348 -9.09 7.59 13.10
CA VAL A 348 -8.57 8.79 13.73
C VAL A 348 -9.08 10.01 13.00
N LYS A 349 -9.64 10.96 13.73
CA LYS A 349 -10.10 12.21 13.14
C LYS A 349 -8.90 13.04 12.68
N ALA A 350 -8.95 13.49 11.43
CA ALA A 350 -7.95 14.38 10.87
C ALA A 350 -8.23 15.86 11.20
#